data_5a3b833435e9069145e97a956be7fb0f
#
_entry.id   5a3b833435e9069145e97a956be7fb0f
#
_cell.length_a   1.000
_cell.length_b   1.000
_cell.length_c   1.000
_cell.angle_alpha   90.00
_cell.angle_beta   90.00
_cell.angle_gamma   90.00
#
_symmetry.space_group_name_H-M   'P 1'
#
loop_
_entity.id
_entity.type
_entity.pdbx_description
1 polymer ?
#
loop_
_entity_poly.entity_id
_entity_poly.type
_entity_poly.pdbx_seq_one_letter_code
_entity_poly.pdbx_strand_id
1 'polypeptide(L)'
;MSTAESLWPDPAPELAKELHRCLSLGDRDWHRLKTDADRRSAELMAAALSQLIQGGERNDVEELTEQALRWIRRELKDPGCPHR
;
A
#
# COMPACT_ATOMS: atom_id res chain seq x y z
N MET A 1 -10.01 0.38 -28.21
CA MET A 1 -9.82 0.62 -27.88
C MET A 1 -9.65 0.75 -27.14
N SER A 2 -9.92 0.74 -26.72
CA SER A 2 -9.94 1.06 -26.05
C SER A 2 -9.50 1.58 -25.45
N THR A 3 -9.01 1.51 -25.43
CA THR A 3 -8.40 2.19 -25.00
C THR A 3 -8.70 3.21 -24.45
N ALA A 4 -9.17 3.68 -25.00
CA ALA A 4 -9.62 4.79 -24.46
C ALA A 4 -10.09 4.53 -23.23
N GLU A 5 -10.33 3.49 -23.02
CA GLU A 5 -10.78 3.28 -21.87
C GLU A 5 -9.88 3.49 -20.82
N SER A 6 -8.73 3.72 -20.99
CA SER A 6 -7.85 3.99 -19.89
C SER A 6 -8.22 5.28 -19.27
N LEU A 7 -8.63 5.26 -18.04
CA LEU A 7 -8.87 6.47 -17.28
C LEU A 7 -7.59 7.05 -16.77
N TRP A 8 -6.48 6.31 -16.86
CA TRP A 8 -5.24 6.74 -16.22
C TRP A 8 -4.24 7.18 -17.26
N PRO A 9 -3.65 8.36 -17.09
CA PRO A 9 -2.64 8.81 -18.04
C PRO A 9 -1.39 7.98 -17.93
N ASP A 10 -0.71 7.81 -19.05
CA ASP A 10 0.59 7.17 -19.01
C ASP A 10 1.57 8.10 -18.37
N PRO A 11 2.49 7.65 -17.62
CA PRO A 11 2.73 6.27 -17.22
C PRO A 11 2.23 5.98 -15.81
N ALA A 12 1.10 6.52 -15.43
CA ALA A 12 0.62 6.36 -14.05
C ALA A 12 0.52 4.92 -13.60
N PRO A 13 -0.02 3.99 -14.42
CA PRO A 13 -0.09 2.62 -13.91
C PRO A 13 1.27 2.00 -13.65
N GLU A 14 2.23 2.27 -14.50
CA GLU A 14 3.56 1.74 -14.29
C GLU A 14 4.23 2.37 -13.07
N LEU A 15 4.01 3.66 -12.88
CA LEU A 15 4.59 4.33 -11.73
C LEU A 15 4.00 3.82 -10.44
N ALA A 16 2.71 3.51 -10.45
CA ALA A 16 2.07 2.96 -9.25
C ALA A 16 2.65 1.62 -8.91
N LYS A 17 2.86 0.78 -9.92
CA LYS A 17 3.46 -0.51 -9.68
C LYS A 17 4.88 -0.37 -9.16
N GLU A 18 5.65 0.52 -9.75
CA GLU A 18 7.01 0.72 -9.32
C GLU A 18 7.07 1.23 -7.89
N LEU A 19 6.19 2.16 -7.56
CA LEU A 19 6.18 2.68 -6.20
C LEU A 19 5.85 1.57 -5.21
N HIS A 20 4.86 0.76 -5.51
CA HIS A 20 4.50 -0.32 -4.62
C HIS A 20 5.67 -1.29 -4.48
N ARG A 21 6.34 -1.60 -5.58
CA ARG A 21 7.47 -2.50 -5.52
C ARG A 21 8.59 -1.92 -4.67
N CYS A 22 8.85 -0.63 -4.83
CA CYS A 22 9.90 0.01 -4.05
C CYS A 22 9.58 0.03 -2.57
N LEU A 23 8.31 0.13 -2.22
CA LEU A 23 7.93 0.19 -0.83
C LEU A 23 7.75 -1.17 -0.19
N SER A 24 7.71 -2.24 -1.00
CA SER A 24 7.62 -3.57 -0.43
C SER A 24 8.91 -3.86 0.32
N LEU A 25 8.76 -4.44 1.48
CA LEU A 25 9.93 -4.64 2.32
C LEU A 25 10.75 -5.82 1.86
N GLY A 26 12.05 -5.60 1.70
CA GLY A 26 12.94 -6.67 1.41
C GLY A 26 13.35 -7.37 2.68
N ASP A 27 14.05 -8.49 2.51
CA ASP A 27 14.46 -9.27 3.66
C ASP A 27 15.31 -8.47 4.62
N ARG A 28 16.20 -7.67 4.09
CA ARG A 28 17.12 -6.95 4.92
C ARG A 28 16.45 -5.95 5.81
N ASP A 29 15.45 -5.26 5.30
CA ASP A 29 14.83 -4.18 6.04
C ASP A 29 13.58 -4.58 6.75
N TRP A 30 13.11 -5.80 6.54
CA TRP A 30 11.82 -6.20 7.10
C TRP A 30 11.75 -5.99 8.60
N HIS A 31 12.74 -6.48 9.33
CA HIS A 31 12.70 -6.39 10.78
C HIS A 31 12.75 -4.96 11.26
N ARG A 32 13.45 -4.12 10.55
CA ARG A 32 13.61 -2.75 10.98
C ARG A 32 12.39 -1.90 10.69
N LEU A 33 11.74 -2.14 9.53
CA LEU A 33 10.69 -1.26 9.07
C LEU A 33 9.28 -1.75 9.34
N LYS A 34 9.13 -2.99 9.74
CA LYS A 34 7.78 -3.53 9.84
C LYS A 34 6.95 -2.87 10.94
N THR A 35 7.58 -2.25 11.91
CA THR A 35 6.84 -1.60 12.97
C THR A 35 6.68 -0.10 12.75
N ASP A 36 7.25 0.42 11.67
CA ASP A 36 7.15 1.83 11.41
C ASP A 36 5.78 2.13 10.82
N ALA A 37 4.97 2.88 11.57
CA ALA A 37 3.59 3.12 11.16
C ALA A 37 3.51 3.88 9.85
N ASP A 38 4.35 4.88 9.68
CA ASP A 38 4.33 5.65 8.44
C ASP A 38 4.73 4.79 7.26
N ARG A 39 5.75 3.95 7.44
CA ARG A 39 6.21 3.09 6.37
C ARG A 39 5.14 2.06 6.01
N ARG A 40 4.50 1.48 7.02
CA ARG A 40 3.44 0.50 6.77
C ARG A 40 2.25 1.18 6.08
N SER A 41 1.92 2.38 6.52
CA SER A 41 0.82 3.10 5.89
C SER A 41 1.12 3.38 4.43
N ALA A 42 2.34 3.83 4.15
CA ALA A 42 2.71 4.14 2.77
C ALA A 42 2.68 2.89 1.90
N GLU A 43 3.17 1.78 2.43
CA GLU A 43 3.17 0.54 1.68
C GLU A 43 1.75 0.09 1.36
N LEU A 44 0.87 0.16 2.35
CA LEU A 44 -0.51 -0.25 2.15
C LEU A 44 -1.24 0.68 1.20
N MET A 45 -0.98 1.97 1.30
CA MET A 45 -1.62 2.92 0.41
C MET A 45 -1.13 2.74 -1.02
N ALA A 46 0.15 2.43 -1.20
CA ALA A 46 0.66 2.18 -2.54
C ALA A 46 0.05 0.92 -3.11
N ALA A 47 -0.14 -0.10 -2.29
CA ALA A 47 -0.79 -1.32 -2.74
C ALA A 47 -2.24 -1.05 -3.16
N ALA A 48 -2.94 -0.26 -2.35
CA ALA A 48 -4.32 0.06 -2.66
C ALA A 48 -4.41 0.86 -3.97
N LEU A 49 -3.52 1.82 -4.12
CA LEU A 49 -3.52 2.64 -5.32
C LEU A 49 -3.22 1.79 -6.55
N SER A 50 -2.24 0.91 -6.44
CA SER A 50 -1.89 0.06 -7.56
C SER A 50 -3.06 -0.85 -7.95
N GLN A 51 -3.72 -1.43 -6.95
CA GLN A 51 -4.86 -2.27 -7.20
C GLN A 51 -6.00 -1.49 -7.86
N LEU A 52 -6.24 -0.30 -7.37
CA LEU A 52 -7.31 0.53 -7.91
C LEU A 52 -7.06 0.85 -9.37
N ILE A 53 -5.85 1.23 -9.70
CA ILE A 53 -5.51 1.61 -11.05
C ILE A 53 -5.55 0.42 -11.98
N GLN A 54 -5.16 -0.75 -11.49
CA GLN A 54 -5.11 -1.94 -12.32
C GLN A 54 -6.41 -2.71 -12.36
N GLY A 55 -7.46 -2.21 -11.73
CA GLY A 55 -8.75 -2.86 -11.80
C GLY A 55 -8.92 -4.02 -10.85
N GLY A 56 -8.23 -3.98 -9.72
CA GLY A 56 -8.40 -5.04 -8.73
C GLY A 56 -9.74 -4.95 -8.05
N GLU A 57 -9.97 -5.89 -7.14
CA GLU A 57 -11.23 -5.97 -6.45
C GLU A 57 -11.43 -4.79 -5.52
N ARG A 58 -12.62 -4.21 -5.56
CA ARG A 58 -12.91 -3.08 -4.69
C ARG A 58 -12.78 -3.43 -3.24
N ASN A 59 -13.20 -4.64 -2.86
CA ASN A 59 -13.09 -5.02 -1.47
C ASN A 59 -11.65 -5.08 -1.01
N ASP A 60 -10.75 -5.53 -1.88
CA ASP A 60 -9.35 -5.57 -1.51
C ASP A 60 -8.80 -4.16 -1.36
N VAL A 61 -9.19 -3.26 -2.25
CA VAL A 61 -8.75 -1.88 -2.16
C VAL A 61 -9.24 -1.25 -0.86
N GLU A 62 -10.49 -1.51 -0.54
CA GLU A 62 -11.07 -0.96 0.67
C GLU A 62 -10.34 -1.46 1.90
N GLU A 63 -10.06 -2.76 1.94
CA GLU A 63 -9.37 -3.31 3.08
C GLU A 63 -7.97 -2.76 3.23
N LEU A 64 -7.25 -2.65 2.14
CA LEU A 64 -5.91 -2.10 2.19
C LEU A 64 -5.94 -0.66 2.67
N THR A 65 -6.90 0.10 2.18
CA THR A 65 -7.01 1.50 2.56
C THR A 65 -7.37 1.64 4.03
N GLU A 66 -8.25 0.79 4.49
CA GLU A 66 -8.64 0.84 5.87
C GLU A 66 -7.50 0.48 6.79
N GLN A 67 -6.73 -0.53 6.42
CA GLN A 67 -5.56 -0.87 7.22
C GLN A 67 -4.56 0.27 7.25
N ALA A 68 -4.36 0.92 6.10
CA ALA A 68 -3.46 2.06 6.07
C ALA A 68 -3.92 3.15 7.03
N LEU A 69 -5.21 3.39 7.03
CA LEU A 69 -5.77 4.41 7.91
C LEU A 69 -5.53 4.06 9.37
N ARG A 70 -5.68 2.80 9.72
CA ARG A 70 -5.49 2.40 11.10
C ARG A 70 -4.03 2.53 11.51
N TRP A 71 -3.10 2.27 10.59
CA TRP A 71 -1.69 2.50 10.89
C TRP A 71 -1.41 3.97 11.06
N ILE A 72 -2.02 4.81 10.23
CA ILE A 72 -1.85 6.25 10.34
C ILE A 72 -2.37 6.75 11.67
N ARG A 73 -3.47 6.20 12.13
CA ARG A 73 -4.03 6.58 13.41
C ARG A 73 -3.32 5.93 14.58
N ARG A 74 -2.38 5.07 14.28
CA ARG A 74 -1.60 4.35 15.28
C ARG A 74 -2.47 3.42 16.09
N GLU A 75 -3.52 2.92 15.47
CA GLU A 75 -4.36 1.94 16.13
C GLU A 75 -3.79 0.56 16.04
N LEU A 76 -2.89 0.30 15.07
CA LEU A 76 -2.27 -1.00 14.94
C LEU A 76 -0.86 -0.93 15.46
N LYS A 77 -0.45 -1.98 16.12
CA LYS A 77 0.88 -2.07 16.65
C LYS A 77 1.44 -3.42 16.36
N ASP A 78 2.75 -3.46 16.25
CA ASP A 78 3.44 -4.71 16.11
C ASP A 78 3.14 -5.55 17.34
N PRO A 79 2.69 -6.75 17.14
CA PRO A 79 2.37 -7.58 18.30
C PRO A 79 3.56 -7.82 19.20
N GLY A 80 4.74 -7.64 18.71
CA GLY A 80 5.87 -7.87 19.58
C GLY A 80 6.17 -6.74 20.51
N CYS A 81 5.43 -5.63 20.45
CA CYS A 81 5.70 -4.49 21.27
C CYS A 81 4.55 -4.17 22.11
N PRO A 82 4.32 -4.89 23.06
CA PRO A 82 3.17 -4.59 23.83
C PRO A 82 3.41 -3.48 24.71
N HIS A 83 3.12 -3.01 25.32
CA HIS A 83 3.31 -2.05 26.23
C HIS A 83 2.42 -1.19 26.30
N ARG A 84 2.14 -1.23 26.84
CA ARG A 84 1.47 -0.65 27.16
C ARG A 84 1.32 -0.41 27.36
#